data_a181abe8d826f402d3414e20e6d02bab
#
_entry.id   a181abe8d826f402d3414e20e6d02bab
#
_cell.length_a   1.000
_cell.length_b   1.000
_cell.length_c   1.000
_cell.angle_alpha   90.00
_cell.angle_beta   90.00
_cell.angle_gamma   90.00
#
_symmetry.space_group_name_H-M   'P 1'
#
loop_
_entity.id
_entity.type
_entity.pdbx_description
1 polymer ?
#
loop_
_entity_poly.entity_id
_entity_poly.type
_entity_poly.pdbx_seq_one_letter_code
_entity_poly.pdbx_strand_id
1 'polypeptide(L)'
;YLALFFMAPVRNGIIYDLRKQIFEKYIDLPLSFYSTEKKGDLMNRMTSDVQEIEWSILNTIEAIFKAPLIIIGSLTFMILTSPQLTLFVIVLIVFTAFIIGGISKTLKRSSSEVQTRLGRISSILEETLGGLRIIKGFNAQAYQSEKLEKDNSEYRNILTRLLWRRDLSSPLSEFLGIVVVSALLWYGSALVFEKALSPELFFAFIFAFFQVIEPAKSFSSAYYNIQKGLAAVDRVDNLLNTPNP
;
A
#
# COMPACT_ATOMS: atom_id res chain seq x y z
N TYR A 1 19.50 -5.51 -12.80
CA TYR A 1 19.16 -6.66 -13.62
C TYR A 1 19.65 -7.98 -13.01
N LEU A 2 20.95 -8.11 -12.70
CA LEU A 2 21.54 -9.35 -12.14
C LEU A 2 20.84 -9.82 -10.86
N ALA A 3 20.55 -8.93 -9.92
CA ALA A 3 19.84 -9.28 -8.69
C ALA A 3 18.47 -9.91 -8.97
N LEU A 4 17.68 -9.29 -9.85
CA LEU A 4 16.36 -9.81 -10.24
C LEU A 4 16.46 -11.11 -11.03
N PHE A 5 17.50 -11.27 -11.84
CA PHE A 5 17.77 -12.50 -12.59
C PHE A 5 18.01 -13.70 -11.66
N PHE A 6 18.84 -13.52 -10.63
CA PHE A 6 19.10 -14.58 -9.63
C PHE A 6 17.95 -14.78 -8.65
N MET A 7 17.15 -13.74 -8.39
CA MET A 7 15.99 -13.85 -7.51
C MET A 7 14.80 -14.58 -8.16
N ALA A 8 14.63 -14.47 -9.47
CA ALA A 8 13.49 -15.05 -10.16
C ALA A 8 13.36 -16.58 -9.99
N PRO A 9 14.42 -17.41 -10.17
CA PRO A 9 14.32 -18.85 -9.96
C PRO A 9 14.06 -19.22 -8.49
N VAL A 10 14.63 -18.50 -7.53
CA VAL A 10 14.41 -18.73 -6.09
C VAL A 10 12.93 -18.46 -5.75
N ARG A 11 12.42 -17.32 -6.16
CA ARG A 11 11.02 -16.94 -5.97
C ARG A 11 10.06 -17.96 -6.58
N ASN A 12 10.26 -18.28 -7.85
CA ASN A 12 9.40 -19.23 -8.56
C ASN A 12 9.50 -20.65 -7.98
N GLY A 13 10.67 -21.03 -7.47
CA GLY A 13 10.87 -22.30 -6.75
C GLY A 13 10.01 -22.38 -5.48
N ILE A 14 10.05 -21.35 -4.65
CA ILE A 14 9.22 -21.27 -3.43
C ILE A 14 7.72 -21.39 -3.78
N ILE A 15 7.26 -20.66 -4.81
CA ILE A 15 5.86 -20.70 -5.24
C ILE A 15 5.46 -22.07 -5.78
N TYR A 16 6.33 -22.70 -6.54
CA TYR A 16 6.13 -24.05 -7.03
C TYR A 16 5.97 -25.06 -5.87
N ASP A 17 6.87 -24.99 -4.89
CA ASP A 17 6.87 -25.89 -3.73
C ASP A 17 5.64 -25.65 -2.85
N LEU A 18 5.25 -24.40 -2.60
CA LEU A 18 4.04 -24.08 -1.85
C LEU A 18 2.79 -24.61 -2.53
N ARG A 19 2.63 -24.39 -3.84
CA ARG A 19 1.48 -24.91 -4.58
C ARG A 19 1.42 -26.43 -4.56
N LYS A 20 2.56 -27.09 -4.68
CA LYS A 20 2.66 -28.54 -4.59
C LYS A 20 2.22 -29.03 -3.20
N GLN A 21 2.75 -28.45 -2.12
CA GLN A 21 2.39 -28.80 -0.75
C GLN A 21 0.90 -28.57 -0.45
N ILE A 22 0.34 -27.44 -0.88
CA ILE A 22 -1.10 -27.16 -0.73
C ILE A 22 -1.94 -28.19 -1.48
N PHE A 23 -1.55 -28.54 -2.70
CA PHE A 23 -2.28 -29.52 -3.51
C PHE A 23 -2.22 -30.93 -2.91
N GLU A 24 -1.03 -31.38 -2.48
CA GLU A 24 -0.86 -32.65 -1.79
C GLU A 24 -1.70 -32.69 -0.50
N LYS A 25 -1.68 -31.61 0.28
CA LYS A 25 -2.52 -31.47 1.47
C LYS A 25 -4.01 -31.57 1.16
N TYR A 26 -4.47 -30.95 0.08
CA TYR A 26 -5.88 -31.07 -0.32
C TYR A 26 -6.27 -32.51 -0.67
N ILE A 27 -5.41 -33.31 -1.26
CA ILE A 27 -5.72 -34.70 -1.58
C ILE A 27 -5.78 -35.57 -0.31
N ASP A 28 -4.94 -35.25 0.69
CA ASP A 28 -4.82 -36.03 1.93
C ASP A 28 -5.88 -35.69 2.98
N LEU A 29 -6.58 -34.57 2.87
CA LEU A 29 -7.59 -34.16 3.83
C LEU A 29 -8.89 -34.95 3.70
N PRO A 30 -9.60 -35.24 4.83
CA PRO A 30 -10.82 -36.04 4.82
C PRO A 30 -11.98 -35.30 4.15
N LEU A 31 -12.95 -36.05 3.59
CA LEU A 31 -14.13 -35.46 2.94
C LEU A 31 -14.97 -34.57 3.84
N SER A 32 -14.94 -34.78 5.17
CA SER A 32 -15.61 -33.95 6.15
C SER A 32 -15.09 -32.49 6.13
N PHE A 33 -13.81 -32.27 5.85
CA PHE A 33 -13.22 -30.94 5.69
C PHE A 33 -13.90 -30.15 4.56
N TYR A 34 -14.22 -30.82 3.45
CA TYR A 34 -14.82 -30.18 2.27
C TYR A 34 -16.31 -29.90 2.41
N SER A 35 -16.97 -30.46 3.44
CA SER A 35 -18.36 -30.14 3.75
C SER A 35 -18.52 -28.85 4.54
N THR A 36 -17.47 -28.43 5.26
CA THR A 36 -17.45 -27.22 6.10
C THR A 36 -16.81 -26.03 5.41
N GLU A 37 -15.81 -26.23 4.57
CA GLU A 37 -15.07 -25.19 3.87
C GLU A 37 -15.69 -24.86 2.50
N LYS A 38 -15.70 -23.58 2.15
CA LYS A 38 -16.18 -23.15 0.83
C LYS A 38 -15.12 -23.42 -0.24
N LYS A 39 -15.51 -24.02 -1.36
CA LYS A 39 -14.61 -24.29 -2.50
C LYS A 39 -13.84 -23.03 -2.97
N GLY A 40 -14.50 -21.87 -2.93
CA GLY A 40 -13.88 -20.59 -3.29
C GLY A 40 -12.72 -20.23 -2.38
N ASP A 41 -12.82 -20.46 -1.08
CA ASP A 41 -11.76 -20.16 -0.12
C ASP A 41 -10.55 -21.08 -0.32
N LEU A 42 -10.77 -22.35 -0.61
CA LEU A 42 -9.70 -23.31 -0.94
C LEU A 42 -8.95 -22.92 -2.22
N MET A 43 -9.68 -22.55 -3.27
CA MET A 43 -9.08 -22.06 -4.51
C MET A 43 -8.30 -20.76 -4.28
N ASN A 44 -8.81 -19.86 -3.43
CA ASN A 44 -8.16 -18.59 -3.10
C ASN A 44 -6.82 -18.80 -2.39
N ARG A 45 -6.72 -19.78 -1.47
CA ARG A 45 -5.45 -20.12 -0.80
C ARG A 45 -4.38 -20.57 -1.81
N MET A 46 -4.74 -21.35 -2.82
CA MET A 46 -3.80 -21.83 -3.83
C MET A 46 -3.43 -20.78 -4.89
N THR A 47 -4.28 -19.79 -5.10
CA THR A 47 -4.08 -18.75 -6.12
C THR A 47 -3.65 -17.43 -5.49
N SER A 48 -4.58 -16.69 -4.89
CA SER A 48 -4.35 -15.33 -4.39
C SER A 48 -3.41 -15.30 -3.19
N ASP A 49 -3.55 -16.23 -2.22
CA ASP A 49 -2.68 -16.22 -1.04
C ASP A 49 -1.23 -16.56 -1.40
N VAL A 50 -1.02 -17.52 -2.28
CA VAL A 50 0.34 -17.85 -2.78
C VAL A 50 0.93 -16.65 -3.54
N GLN A 51 0.12 -15.93 -4.30
CA GLN A 51 0.58 -14.73 -5.02
C GLN A 51 0.89 -13.57 -4.06
N GLU A 52 0.12 -13.39 -2.98
CA GLU A 52 0.42 -12.40 -1.94
C GLU A 52 1.73 -12.73 -1.20
N ILE A 53 2.00 -14.01 -0.95
CA ILE A 53 3.28 -14.47 -0.39
C ILE A 53 4.43 -14.12 -1.34
N GLU A 54 4.28 -14.37 -2.64
CA GLU A 54 5.26 -14.02 -3.67
C GLU A 54 5.61 -12.52 -3.65
N TRP A 55 4.60 -11.67 -3.71
CA TRP A 55 4.76 -10.22 -3.67
C TRP A 55 5.39 -9.73 -2.36
N SER A 56 5.01 -10.35 -1.24
CA SER A 56 5.56 -10.03 0.07
C SER A 56 7.04 -10.35 0.17
N ILE A 57 7.51 -11.48 -0.36
CA ILE A 57 8.93 -11.84 -0.37
C ILE A 57 9.75 -10.78 -1.09
N LEU A 58 9.35 -10.36 -2.28
CA LEU A 58 10.05 -9.33 -3.05
C LEU A 58 10.10 -7.99 -2.30
N ASN A 59 8.95 -7.52 -1.82
CA ASN A 59 8.86 -6.25 -1.09
C ASN A 59 9.70 -6.29 0.20
N THR A 60 9.74 -7.43 0.89
CA THR A 60 10.53 -7.61 2.11
C THR A 60 12.02 -7.49 1.81
N ILE A 61 12.51 -8.16 0.78
CA ILE A 61 13.92 -8.12 0.40
C ILE A 61 14.32 -6.71 -0.03
N GLU A 62 13.53 -6.04 -0.84
CA GLU A 62 13.80 -4.66 -1.22
C GLU A 62 13.78 -3.69 -0.03
N ALA A 63 12.83 -3.84 0.89
CA ALA A 63 12.71 -2.98 2.05
C ALA A 63 13.82 -3.21 3.09
N ILE A 64 14.23 -4.45 3.32
CA ILE A 64 15.21 -4.77 4.37
C ILE A 64 16.65 -4.56 3.89
N PHE A 65 16.97 -4.83 2.64
CA PHE A 65 18.33 -4.79 2.14
C PHE A 65 18.60 -3.62 1.20
N LYS A 66 17.86 -3.49 0.13
CA LYS A 66 18.13 -2.49 -0.92
C LYS A 66 17.83 -1.07 -0.46
N ALA A 67 16.67 -0.84 0.13
CA ALA A 67 16.27 0.50 0.52
C ALA A 67 17.16 1.13 1.61
N PRO A 68 17.50 0.43 2.73
CA PRO A 68 18.41 0.98 3.73
C PRO A 68 19.82 1.22 3.19
N LEU A 69 20.35 0.33 2.34
CA LEU A 69 21.67 0.50 1.73
C LEU A 69 21.75 1.79 0.89
N ILE A 70 20.75 2.03 0.05
CA ILE A 70 20.69 3.24 -0.78
C ILE A 70 20.54 4.48 0.12
N ILE A 71 19.64 4.45 1.11
CA ILE A 71 19.39 5.59 1.99
C ILE A 71 20.64 5.92 2.80
N ILE A 72 21.25 4.93 3.45
CA ILE A 72 22.46 5.13 4.27
C ILE A 72 23.63 5.61 3.40
N GLY A 73 23.85 4.97 2.26
CA GLY A 73 24.93 5.35 1.34
C GLY A 73 24.76 6.79 0.82
N SER A 74 23.57 7.14 0.37
CA SER A 74 23.27 8.49 -0.13
C SER A 74 23.33 9.53 0.98
N LEU A 75 22.79 9.27 2.17
CA LEU A 75 22.87 10.20 3.30
C LEU A 75 24.31 10.38 3.78
N THR A 76 25.10 9.30 3.85
CA THR A 76 26.52 9.40 4.20
C THR A 76 27.27 10.25 3.20
N PHE A 77 27.06 10.04 1.89
CA PHE A 77 27.64 10.87 0.85
C PHE A 77 27.25 12.35 0.99
N MET A 78 25.95 12.62 1.20
CA MET A 78 25.43 13.98 1.38
C MET A 78 26.04 14.67 2.60
N ILE A 79 26.15 13.98 3.75
CA ILE A 79 26.75 14.51 4.97
C ILE A 79 28.24 14.82 4.76
N LEU A 80 28.99 13.92 4.11
CA LEU A 80 30.40 14.14 3.83
C LEU A 80 30.64 15.27 2.83
N THR A 81 29.72 15.48 1.88
CA THR A 81 29.84 16.54 0.87
C THR A 81 29.50 17.91 1.45
N SER A 82 28.40 18.06 2.17
CA SER A 82 27.98 19.32 2.81
C SER A 82 26.98 19.02 3.95
N PRO A 83 27.45 19.01 5.21
CA PRO A 83 26.56 18.80 6.36
C PRO A 83 25.47 19.89 6.47
N GLN A 84 25.80 21.12 6.10
CA GLN A 84 24.87 22.27 6.16
C GLN A 84 23.71 22.08 5.17
N LEU A 85 24.03 21.72 3.92
CA LEU A 85 23.04 21.48 2.88
C LEU A 85 22.19 20.25 3.21
N THR A 86 22.80 19.22 3.77
CA THR A 86 22.10 17.98 4.20
C THR A 86 21.11 18.30 5.32
N LEU A 87 21.50 19.05 6.34
CA LEU A 87 20.59 19.45 7.42
C LEU A 87 19.41 20.27 6.88
N PHE A 88 19.68 21.22 5.98
CA PHE A 88 18.66 22.05 5.34
C PHE A 88 17.63 21.18 4.60
N VAL A 89 18.09 20.21 3.80
CA VAL A 89 17.22 19.29 3.06
C VAL A 89 16.42 18.39 4.00
N ILE A 90 17.03 17.85 5.06
CA ILE A 90 16.31 17.04 6.05
C ILE A 90 15.17 17.84 6.70
N VAL A 91 15.41 19.08 7.08
CA VAL A 91 14.36 19.95 7.65
C VAL A 91 13.22 20.15 6.66
N LEU A 92 13.51 20.39 5.38
CA LEU A 92 12.49 20.53 4.33
C LEU A 92 11.69 19.22 4.13
N ILE A 93 12.36 18.07 4.12
CA ILE A 93 11.70 16.77 3.99
C ILE A 93 10.77 16.50 5.19
N VAL A 94 11.23 16.76 6.41
CA VAL A 94 10.39 16.59 7.61
C VAL A 94 9.17 17.51 7.57
N PHE A 95 9.35 18.76 7.16
CA PHE A 95 8.26 19.70 7.01
C PHE A 95 7.23 19.25 5.96
N THR A 96 7.68 18.82 4.79
CA THR A 96 6.79 18.28 3.74
C THR A 96 6.10 17.00 4.16
N ALA A 97 6.82 16.11 4.86
CA ALA A 97 6.24 14.85 5.39
C ALA A 97 5.15 15.13 6.42
N PHE A 98 5.30 16.15 7.25
CA PHE A 98 4.28 16.57 8.21
C PHE A 98 2.99 17.05 7.51
N ILE A 99 3.11 17.86 6.46
CA ILE A 99 1.96 18.33 5.67
C ILE A 99 1.25 17.16 5.00
N ILE A 100 1.99 16.29 4.31
CA ILE A 100 1.43 15.12 3.59
C ILE A 100 0.80 14.12 4.59
N GLY A 101 1.44 13.91 5.74
CA GLY A 101 0.94 13.03 6.80
C GLY A 101 -0.41 13.45 7.36
N GLY A 102 -0.63 14.76 7.53
CA GLY A 102 -1.92 15.31 7.95
C GLY A 102 -3.06 14.99 6.95
N ILE A 103 -2.77 15.11 5.66
CA ILE A 103 -3.73 14.77 4.59
C ILE A 103 -4.02 13.27 4.58
N SER A 104 -2.98 12.43 4.66
CA SER A 104 -3.10 10.98 4.65
C SER A 104 -3.96 10.45 5.79
N LYS A 105 -3.80 11.01 7.00
CA LYS A 105 -4.64 10.66 8.17
C LYS A 105 -6.12 10.98 7.93
N THR A 106 -6.41 12.12 7.33
CA THR A 106 -7.78 12.54 7.00
C THR A 106 -8.40 11.66 5.91
N LEU A 107 -7.61 11.29 4.90
CA LEU A 107 -8.04 10.36 3.83
C LEU A 107 -8.39 8.98 4.39
N LYS A 108 -7.55 8.42 5.28
CA LYS A 108 -7.79 7.12 5.92
C LYS A 108 -9.13 7.11 6.67
N ARG A 109 -9.41 8.14 7.45
CA ARG A 109 -10.68 8.28 8.17
C ARG A 109 -11.88 8.36 7.23
N SER A 110 -11.80 9.21 6.22
CA SER A 110 -12.89 9.36 5.22
C SER A 110 -13.10 8.09 4.39
N SER A 111 -12.03 7.35 4.06
CA SER A 111 -12.13 6.07 3.36
C SER A 111 -12.86 5.00 4.19
N SER A 112 -12.58 4.92 5.50
CA SER A 112 -13.30 4.02 6.40
C SER A 112 -14.79 4.36 6.49
N GLU A 113 -15.13 5.65 6.51
CA GLU A 113 -16.52 6.11 6.54
C GLU A 113 -17.27 5.74 5.24
N VAL A 114 -16.63 5.89 4.07
CA VAL A 114 -17.16 5.46 2.76
C VAL A 114 -17.44 3.96 2.76
N GLN A 115 -16.51 3.13 3.27
CA GLN A 115 -16.70 1.68 3.33
C GLN A 115 -17.88 1.29 4.24
N THR A 116 -18.01 1.95 5.39
CA THR A 116 -19.13 1.71 6.31
C THR A 116 -20.49 2.06 5.66
N ARG A 117 -20.54 3.17 4.92
CA ARG A 117 -21.77 3.58 4.22
C ARG A 117 -22.10 2.65 3.04
N LEU A 118 -21.09 2.20 2.30
CA LEU A 118 -21.28 1.21 1.24
C LEU A 118 -21.83 -0.12 1.78
N GLY A 119 -21.30 -0.59 2.93
CA GLY A 119 -21.83 -1.76 3.63
C GLY A 119 -23.29 -1.60 4.01
N ARG A 120 -23.72 -0.40 4.44
CA ARG A 120 -25.11 -0.11 4.76
C ARG A 120 -26.02 -0.15 3.51
N ILE A 121 -25.56 0.38 2.39
CA ILE A 121 -26.28 0.28 1.10
C ILE A 121 -26.44 -1.19 0.69
N SER A 122 -25.39 -2.00 0.82
CA SER A 122 -25.43 -3.44 0.54
C SER A 122 -26.45 -4.16 1.43
N SER A 123 -26.50 -3.82 2.73
CA SER A 123 -27.47 -4.38 3.66
C SER A 123 -28.92 -4.01 3.29
N ILE A 124 -29.15 -2.76 2.85
CA ILE A 124 -30.47 -2.34 2.36
C ILE A 124 -30.87 -3.13 1.10
N LEU A 125 -29.93 -3.39 0.20
CA LEU A 125 -30.17 -4.22 -0.99
C LEU A 125 -30.49 -5.67 -0.63
N GLU A 126 -29.76 -6.28 0.29
CA GLU A 126 -30.03 -7.64 0.78
C GLU A 126 -31.40 -7.74 1.43
N GLU A 127 -31.76 -6.79 2.31
CA GLU A 127 -33.06 -6.68 2.94
C GLU A 127 -34.19 -6.53 1.89
N THR A 128 -33.97 -5.68 0.88
CA THR A 128 -34.94 -5.42 -0.19
C THR A 128 -35.17 -6.67 -1.03
N LEU A 129 -34.10 -7.34 -1.47
CA LEU A 129 -34.19 -8.55 -2.30
C LEU A 129 -34.78 -9.73 -1.53
N GLY A 130 -34.39 -9.90 -0.26
CA GLY A 130 -34.94 -10.95 0.63
C GLY A 130 -36.42 -10.71 0.96
N GLY A 131 -36.84 -9.47 1.13
CA GLY A 131 -38.20 -9.06 1.47
C GLY A 131 -39.08 -8.66 0.29
N LEU A 132 -38.66 -8.90 -0.97
CA LEU A 132 -39.31 -8.34 -2.17
C LEU A 132 -40.81 -8.70 -2.26
N ARG A 133 -41.19 -9.91 -1.84
CA ARG A 133 -42.59 -10.37 -1.81
C ARG A 133 -43.44 -9.52 -0.83
N ILE A 134 -42.87 -9.20 0.34
CA ILE A 134 -43.53 -8.38 1.37
C ILE A 134 -43.67 -6.95 0.87
N ILE A 135 -42.60 -6.37 0.33
CA ILE A 135 -42.58 -5.01 -0.21
C ILE A 135 -43.66 -4.84 -1.30
N LYS A 136 -43.78 -5.82 -2.20
CA LYS A 136 -44.83 -5.78 -3.24
C LYS A 136 -46.21 -6.03 -2.67
N GLY A 137 -46.38 -6.92 -1.68
CA GLY A 137 -47.65 -7.23 -1.07
C GLY A 137 -48.25 -6.06 -0.28
N PHE A 138 -47.40 -5.24 0.35
CA PHE A 138 -47.80 -4.05 1.12
C PHE A 138 -47.69 -2.74 0.31
N ASN A 139 -47.33 -2.80 -0.97
CA ASN A 139 -47.12 -1.63 -1.83
C ASN A 139 -46.09 -0.63 -1.27
N ALA A 140 -45.03 -1.14 -0.60
CA ALA A 140 -44.05 -0.35 0.15
C ALA A 140 -42.81 0.03 -0.71
N GLN A 141 -42.89 0.00 -2.05
CA GLN A 141 -41.76 0.28 -2.95
C GLN A 141 -41.22 1.70 -2.75
N ALA A 142 -42.12 2.70 -2.62
CA ALA A 142 -41.75 4.10 -2.43
C ALA A 142 -40.94 4.29 -1.12
N TYR A 143 -41.39 3.69 -0.02
CA TYR A 143 -40.69 3.72 1.26
C TYR A 143 -39.25 3.12 1.15
N GLN A 144 -39.11 1.98 0.49
CA GLN A 144 -37.81 1.34 0.35
C GLN A 144 -36.87 2.11 -0.58
N SER A 145 -37.45 2.76 -1.63
CA SER A 145 -36.69 3.65 -2.53
C SER A 145 -36.18 4.88 -1.78
N GLU A 146 -37.03 5.53 -0.96
CA GLU A 146 -36.61 6.67 -0.15
C GLU A 146 -35.54 6.31 0.87
N LYS A 147 -35.65 5.14 1.53
CA LYS A 147 -34.65 4.61 2.44
C LYS A 147 -33.29 4.48 1.78
N LEU A 148 -33.25 3.88 0.55
CA LEU A 148 -32.02 3.76 -0.23
C LEU A 148 -31.49 5.11 -0.66
N GLU A 149 -32.34 6.00 -1.17
CA GLU A 149 -31.95 7.32 -1.67
C GLU A 149 -31.28 8.17 -0.59
N LYS A 150 -31.79 8.14 0.64
CA LYS A 150 -31.18 8.83 1.77
C LYS A 150 -29.75 8.35 2.03
N ASP A 151 -29.54 7.04 2.21
CA ASP A 151 -28.21 6.48 2.46
C ASP A 151 -27.27 6.67 1.26
N ASN A 152 -27.78 6.56 0.02
CA ASN A 152 -27.00 6.76 -1.19
C ASN A 152 -26.59 8.24 -1.38
N SER A 153 -27.46 9.20 -1.02
CA SER A 153 -27.11 10.62 -1.05
C SER A 153 -26.03 10.99 -0.04
N GLU A 154 -26.08 10.41 1.17
CA GLU A 154 -25.03 10.58 2.18
C GLU A 154 -23.71 9.95 1.70
N TYR A 155 -23.74 8.74 1.14
CA TYR A 155 -22.59 8.07 0.53
C TYR A 155 -21.95 8.93 -0.56
N ARG A 156 -22.75 9.45 -1.50
CA ARG A 156 -22.28 10.35 -2.55
C ARG A 156 -21.55 11.56 -1.97
N ASN A 157 -22.09 12.21 -0.95
CA ASN A 157 -21.52 13.42 -0.38
C ASN A 157 -20.17 13.13 0.34
N ILE A 158 -20.07 11.99 1.02
CA ILE A 158 -18.84 11.58 1.70
C ILE A 158 -17.79 11.16 0.66
N LEU A 159 -18.19 10.37 -0.34
CA LEU A 159 -17.32 9.95 -1.43
C LEU A 159 -16.77 11.13 -2.23
N THR A 160 -17.61 12.10 -2.57
CA THR A 160 -17.19 13.31 -3.29
C THR A 160 -16.13 14.08 -2.51
N ARG A 161 -16.32 14.27 -1.20
CA ARG A 161 -15.32 14.92 -0.34
C ARG A 161 -14.03 14.12 -0.23
N LEU A 162 -14.10 12.78 -0.17
CA LEU A 162 -12.94 11.90 -0.18
C LEU A 162 -12.15 12.05 -1.50
N LEU A 163 -12.85 12.01 -2.64
CA LEU A 163 -12.24 12.12 -3.96
C LEU A 163 -11.55 13.47 -4.15
N TRP A 164 -12.20 14.58 -3.80
CA TRP A 164 -11.56 15.91 -3.86
C TRP A 164 -10.26 15.98 -3.05
N ARG A 165 -10.27 15.44 -1.83
CA ARG A 165 -9.04 15.42 -1.00
C ARG A 165 -7.97 14.52 -1.57
N ARG A 166 -8.36 13.35 -2.09
CA ARG A 166 -7.44 12.41 -2.74
C ARG A 166 -6.81 13.03 -3.98
N ASP A 167 -7.64 13.64 -4.83
CA ASP A 167 -7.19 14.21 -6.08
C ASP A 167 -6.34 15.48 -5.86
N LEU A 168 -6.56 16.22 -4.77
CA LEU A 168 -5.68 17.32 -4.34
C LEU A 168 -4.33 16.82 -3.82
N SER A 169 -4.25 15.61 -3.30
CA SER A 169 -3.01 15.07 -2.69
C SER A 169 -1.87 14.96 -3.69
N SER A 170 -2.14 14.57 -4.94
CA SER A 170 -1.10 14.42 -5.98
C SER A 170 -0.50 15.77 -6.41
N PRO A 171 -1.30 16.77 -6.84
CA PRO A 171 -0.78 18.09 -7.19
C PRO A 171 -0.06 18.79 -6.03
N LEU A 172 -0.55 18.61 -4.80
CA LEU A 172 0.09 19.19 -3.63
C LEU A 172 1.45 18.56 -3.35
N SER A 173 1.55 17.22 -3.48
CA SER A 173 2.83 16.52 -3.32
C SER A 173 3.84 16.93 -4.39
N GLU A 174 3.40 17.13 -5.62
CA GLU A 174 4.23 17.63 -6.71
C GLU A 174 4.68 19.06 -6.47
N PHE A 175 3.78 19.95 -6.08
CA PHE A 175 4.11 21.34 -5.71
C PHE A 175 5.14 21.40 -4.57
N LEU A 176 4.92 20.63 -3.50
CA LEU A 176 5.88 20.56 -2.39
C LEU A 176 7.24 20.00 -2.83
N GLY A 177 7.24 19.02 -3.74
CA GLY A 177 8.47 18.50 -4.34
C GLY A 177 9.23 19.59 -5.11
N ILE A 178 8.54 20.36 -5.93
CA ILE A 178 9.14 21.50 -6.67
C ILE A 178 9.68 22.55 -5.69
N VAL A 179 8.95 22.87 -4.63
CA VAL A 179 9.43 23.82 -3.60
C VAL A 179 10.72 23.33 -2.94
N VAL A 180 10.80 22.04 -2.58
CA VAL A 180 12.02 21.44 -2.00
C VAL A 180 13.19 21.52 -2.97
N VAL A 181 12.99 21.16 -4.23
CA VAL A 181 14.04 21.22 -5.25
C VAL A 181 14.48 22.65 -5.51
N SER A 182 13.54 23.60 -5.61
CA SER A 182 13.85 25.01 -5.81
C SER A 182 14.64 25.59 -4.62
N ALA A 183 14.25 25.26 -3.40
CA ALA A 183 14.96 25.69 -2.19
C ALA A 183 16.37 25.07 -2.11
N LEU A 184 16.51 23.81 -2.48
CA LEU A 184 17.80 23.12 -2.58
C LEU A 184 18.71 23.79 -3.62
N LEU A 185 18.18 24.09 -4.80
CA LEU A 185 18.92 24.78 -5.85
C LEU A 185 19.33 26.20 -5.41
N TRP A 186 18.43 26.93 -4.78
CA TRP A 186 18.72 28.30 -4.29
C TRP A 186 19.82 28.29 -3.22
N TYR A 187 19.69 27.51 -2.17
CA TYR A 187 20.67 27.44 -1.10
C TYR A 187 21.99 26.80 -1.53
N GLY A 188 21.93 25.72 -2.31
CA GLY A 188 23.12 25.05 -2.81
C GLY A 188 23.90 25.89 -3.80
N SER A 189 23.24 26.68 -4.67
CA SER A 189 23.92 27.62 -5.56
C SER A 189 24.62 28.73 -4.79
N ALA A 190 24.04 29.25 -3.69
CA ALA A 190 24.70 30.23 -2.82
C ALA A 190 26.02 29.68 -2.25
N LEU A 191 26.02 28.42 -1.76
CA LEU A 191 27.24 27.76 -1.28
C LEU A 191 28.29 27.56 -2.38
N VAL A 192 27.88 27.33 -3.62
CA VAL A 192 28.80 27.23 -4.77
C VAL A 192 29.40 28.60 -5.11
N PHE A 193 28.61 29.68 -5.10
CA PHE A 193 29.13 31.06 -5.33
C PHE A 193 30.07 31.53 -4.23
N GLU A 194 29.82 31.15 -2.98
CA GLU A 194 30.71 31.39 -1.84
C GLU A 194 31.96 30.49 -1.85
N LYS A 195 32.13 29.64 -2.84
CA LYS A 195 33.21 28.64 -2.95
C LYS A 195 33.31 27.64 -1.77
N ALA A 196 32.23 27.52 -1.01
CA ALA A 196 32.13 26.55 0.07
C ALA A 196 31.84 25.11 -0.45
N LEU A 197 31.32 25.01 -1.68
CA LEU A 197 31.01 23.73 -2.36
C LEU A 197 31.40 23.84 -3.84
N SER A 198 32.05 22.79 -4.40
CA SER A 198 32.34 22.82 -5.83
C SER A 198 31.07 22.46 -6.65
N PRO A 199 30.95 23.01 -7.88
CA PRO A 199 29.79 22.70 -8.74
C PRO A 199 29.58 21.20 -8.98
N GLU A 200 30.66 20.45 -9.16
CA GLU A 200 30.64 19.01 -9.41
C GLU A 200 30.05 18.25 -8.21
N LEU A 201 30.48 18.61 -6.99
CA LEU A 201 29.94 18.01 -5.75
C LEU A 201 28.49 18.43 -5.51
N PHE A 202 28.10 19.63 -5.91
CA PHE A 202 26.70 20.06 -5.82
C PHE A 202 25.79 19.22 -6.73
N PHE A 203 26.18 18.97 -7.99
CA PHE A 203 25.42 18.09 -8.87
C PHE A 203 25.36 16.65 -8.34
N ALA A 204 26.48 16.13 -7.82
CA ALA A 204 26.51 14.82 -7.19
C ALA A 204 25.60 14.74 -5.96
N PHE A 205 25.53 15.82 -5.16
CA PHE A 205 24.62 15.95 -4.03
C PHE A 205 23.14 15.90 -4.46
N ILE A 206 22.79 16.64 -5.51
CA ILE A 206 21.43 16.60 -6.09
C ILE A 206 21.07 15.18 -6.52
N PHE A 207 21.98 14.50 -7.20
CA PHE A 207 21.77 13.11 -7.62
C PHE A 207 21.57 12.19 -6.41
N ALA A 208 22.39 12.29 -5.38
CA ALA A 208 22.25 11.52 -4.15
C ALA A 208 20.92 11.81 -3.44
N PHE A 209 20.46 13.06 -3.42
CA PHE A 209 19.17 13.46 -2.88
C PHE A 209 18.01 12.76 -3.60
N PHE A 210 18.01 12.77 -4.95
CA PHE A 210 16.96 12.07 -5.71
C PHE A 210 16.98 10.56 -5.49
N GLN A 211 18.16 9.97 -5.26
CA GLN A 211 18.28 8.54 -4.97
C GLN A 211 17.61 8.12 -3.65
N VAL A 212 17.44 9.02 -2.70
CA VAL A 212 16.78 8.73 -1.41
C VAL A 212 15.25 8.70 -1.53
N ILE A 213 14.68 9.43 -2.49
CA ILE A 213 13.22 9.65 -2.57
C ILE A 213 12.47 8.33 -2.83
N GLU A 214 12.93 7.54 -3.77
CA GLU A 214 12.25 6.30 -4.19
C GLU A 214 12.28 5.21 -3.10
N PRO A 215 13.43 4.88 -2.48
CA PRO A 215 13.48 3.98 -1.33
C PRO A 215 12.65 4.46 -0.14
N ALA A 216 12.62 5.76 0.14
CA ALA A 216 11.81 6.31 1.22
C ALA A 216 10.30 6.11 0.99
N LYS A 217 9.82 6.25 -0.24
CA LYS A 217 8.44 5.94 -0.62
C LYS A 217 8.14 4.44 -0.53
N SER A 218 9.04 3.58 -1.01
CA SER A 218 8.85 2.13 -1.01
C SER A 218 8.81 1.54 0.40
N PHE A 219 9.47 2.16 1.39
CA PHE A 219 9.45 1.72 2.78
C PHE A 219 8.03 1.72 3.39
N SER A 220 7.23 2.74 3.08
CA SER A 220 5.85 2.83 3.57
C SER A 220 4.93 1.78 2.96
N SER A 221 5.08 1.49 1.65
CA SER A 221 4.31 0.46 0.97
C SER A 221 4.76 -0.95 1.34
N ALA A 222 6.05 -1.14 1.60
CA ALA A 222 6.61 -2.43 2.00
C ALA A 222 6.00 -2.92 3.33
N TYR A 223 5.85 -2.05 4.33
CA TYR A 223 5.22 -2.41 5.59
C TYR A 223 3.80 -2.99 5.39
N TYR A 224 2.99 -2.34 4.58
CA TYR A 224 1.64 -2.82 4.25
C TYR A 224 1.67 -4.17 3.51
N ASN A 225 2.54 -4.31 2.52
CA ASN A 225 2.67 -5.53 1.74
C ASN A 225 3.19 -6.71 2.58
N ILE A 226 4.11 -6.46 3.51
CA ILE A 226 4.59 -7.46 4.47
C ILE A 226 3.44 -7.94 5.37
N GLN A 227 2.64 -7.04 5.93
CA GLN A 227 1.49 -7.41 6.77
C GLN A 227 0.47 -8.26 5.99
N LYS A 228 0.22 -7.90 4.74
CA LYS A 228 -0.68 -8.64 3.86
C LYS A 228 -0.14 -10.04 3.52
N GLY A 229 1.15 -10.12 3.24
CA GLY A 229 1.84 -11.39 3.02
C GLY A 229 1.85 -12.30 4.25
N LEU A 230 2.11 -11.76 5.45
CA LEU A 230 2.05 -12.53 6.68
C LEU A 230 0.66 -13.12 6.92
N ALA A 231 -0.41 -12.35 6.69
CA ALA A 231 -1.77 -12.87 6.78
C ALA A 231 -2.06 -14.00 5.77
N ALA A 232 -1.44 -13.94 4.57
CA ALA A 232 -1.54 -15.03 3.59
C ALA A 232 -0.73 -16.26 4.03
N VAL A 233 0.47 -16.06 4.59
CA VAL A 233 1.28 -17.14 5.18
C VAL A 233 0.51 -17.84 6.29
N ASP A 234 -0.11 -17.10 7.21
CA ASP A 234 -0.89 -17.68 8.31
C ASP A 234 -2.05 -18.54 7.79
N ARG A 235 -2.74 -18.11 6.73
CA ARG A 235 -3.83 -18.91 6.13
C ARG A 235 -3.34 -20.20 5.46
N VAL A 236 -2.20 -20.14 4.78
CA VAL A 236 -1.58 -21.31 4.15
C VAL A 236 -1.00 -22.26 5.21
N ASP A 237 -0.32 -21.73 6.21
CA ASP A 237 0.27 -22.50 7.29
C ASP A 237 -0.80 -23.24 8.12
N ASN A 238 -1.90 -22.56 8.45
CA ASN A 238 -3.05 -23.19 9.12
C ASN A 238 -3.64 -24.35 8.32
N LEU A 239 -3.67 -24.23 6.99
CA LEU A 239 -4.10 -25.33 6.13
C LEU A 239 -3.12 -26.50 6.15
N LEU A 240 -1.84 -26.23 5.99
CA LEU A 240 -0.79 -27.25 5.96
C LEU A 240 -0.68 -28.00 7.29
N ASN A 241 -0.91 -27.33 8.40
CA ASN A 241 -0.88 -27.89 9.76
C ASN A 241 -2.21 -28.51 10.19
N THR A 242 -3.27 -28.50 9.35
CA THR A 242 -4.52 -29.19 9.66
C THR A 242 -4.23 -30.70 9.82
N PRO A 243 -4.63 -31.34 10.94
CA PRO A 243 -4.35 -32.75 11.16
C PRO A 243 -5.01 -33.61 10.08
N ASN A 244 -4.25 -34.57 9.55
CA ASN A 244 -4.79 -35.65 8.73
C ASN A 244 -5.32 -36.73 9.69
N PRO A 245 -6.47 -37.33 9.42
CA PRO A 245 -7.01 -38.39 10.25
C PRO A 245 -6.18 -39.66 10.22
#